data_9eec34a03a5b719e65086f5049d811b9
#
_entry.id   9eec34a03a5b719e65086f5049d811b9
#
_cell.length_a   1.000
_cell.length_b   1.000
_cell.length_c   1.000
_cell.angle_alpha   90.00
_cell.angle_beta   90.00
_cell.angle_gamma   90.00
#
_symmetry.space_group_name_H-M   'P 1'
#
loop_
_entity.id
_entity.type
_entity.pdbx_description
1 polymer ?
#
loop_
_entity_poly.entity_id
_entity_poly.type
_entity_poly.pdbx_seq_one_letter_code
_entity_poly.pdbx_strand_id
1 'polypeptide(L)'
;MFLKALLILFCVLISILVLAEDKVPINQLDQAIASFKKEVDDNPADAEAHYYLGSAYFSQGRLKQAVIAYQKAVFLQPEYAKAYNNLGLAYAKQGLLQEGAAAYQKAITIKPDFFQAYFNLGKVYRDGKQLEKAVSSFQKAIDINPSDYEVYNNLGVAYGQQGRLDQAIEAYLKAVTINPDYTAAYFNMGLAYYHLEKHEEAISSYQKVLVLTPKDNKTYNNLGLVYHDQKNLDKAIIAYQQAIAINPSYATAYNNLGTTYLKKEQLDPAITAYQQAITFNPNYKTAHISLGDIYDRQGKQVKALNLYKAASEIAINDAGIYFKLGMTYTKLGKPNQAASAYQKAIDLAPQSVAAHYGLGVVLMKQKKLDQAISALTQAVNINPSLAMAHYNLACIYSLKKETNQAMAFFQKAITLDPDYKDHSKNDTDFNNVRHSSIYQELIK
;
A
#
# COMPACT_ATOMS: atom_id res chain seq x y z
N MET A 1 -22.83 45.82 -24.40
CA MET A 1 -21.69 45.20 -25.11
C MET A 1 -20.41 45.26 -24.31
N PHE A 2 -19.97 46.39 -23.79
CA PHE A 2 -18.69 46.50 -23.06
C PHE A 2 -18.60 45.65 -21.77
N LEU A 3 -19.69 45.55 -20.99
CA LEU A 3 -19.76 44.75 -19.76
C LEU A 3 -19.68 43.25 -20.06
N LYS A 4 -20.30 42.79 -21.18
CA LYS A 4 -20.26 41.40 -21.64
C LYS A 4 -18.85 40.98 -22.09
N ALA A 5 -18.16 41.87 -22.78
CA ALA A 5 -16.77 41.68 -23.20
C ALA A 5 -15.81 41.63 -21.97
N LEU A 6 -16.03 42.48 -20.95
CA LEU A 6 -15.24 42.47 -19.72
C LEU A 6 -15.47 41.23 -18.88
N LEU A 7 -16.73 40.75 -18.80
CA LEU A 7 -17.09 39.49 -18.10
C LEU A 7 -16.56 38.25 -18.82
N ILE A 8 -16.66 38.23 -20.16
CA ILE A 8 -16.08 37.14 -20.97
C ILE A 8 -14.57 37.12 -20.83
N LEU A 9 -13.90 38.29 -20.87
CA LEU A 9 -12.46 38.39 -20.62
C LEU A 9 -12.09 37.91 -19.20
N PHE A 10 -12.93 38.23 -18.21
CA PHE A 10 -12.76 37.79 -16.85
C PHE A 10 -12.98 36.27 -16.69
N CYS A 11 -13.93 35.68 -17.40
CA CYS A 11 -14.15 34.21 -17.40
C CYS A 11 -13.11 33.44 -18.21
N VAL A 12 -12.59 34.02 -19.28
CA VAL A 12 -11.42 33.50 -20.00
C VAL A 12 -10.18 33.58 -19.08
N LEU A 13 -10.02 34.67 -18.32
CA LEU A 13 -9.00 34.77 -17.28
C LEU A 13 -9.21 33.75 -16.15
N ILE A 14 -10.46 33.54 -15.70
CA ILE A 14 -10.79 32.50 -14.71
C ILE A 14 -10.49 31.11 -15.27
N SER A 15 -10.81 30.83 -16.53
CA SER A 15 -10.52 29.53 -17.16
C SER A 15 -9.01 29.31 -17.34
N ILE A 16 -8.25 30.37 -17.57
CA ILE A 16 -6.76 30.35 -17.64
C ILE A 16 -6.16 30.28 -16.24
N LEU A 17 -6.70 31.00 -15.24
CA LEU A 17 -6.27 31.00 -13.85
C LEU A 17 -6.63 29.70 -13.09
N VAL A 18 -7.68 28.99 -13.50
CA VAL A 18 -8.00 27.63 -12.99
C VAL A 18 -6.97 26.60 -13.44
N LEU A 19 -6.25 26.87 -14.53
CA LEU A 19 -5.08 26.08 -14.97
C LEU A 19 -3.78 26.51 -14.26
N ALA A 20 -3.74 27.72 -13.68
CA ALA A 20 -2.61 28.24 -12.92
C ALA A 20 -3.03 28.47 -11.46
N GLU A 21 -2.96 27.48 -10.61
CA GLU A 21 -3.16 27.41 -9.14
C GLU A 21 -3.48 28.74 -8.34
N ASP A 22 -3.71 29.87 -8.99
CA ASP A 22 -4.06 31.15 -8.39
C ASP A 22 -5.56 31.23 -8.08
N LYS A 23 -5.90 31.15 -6.80
CA LYS A 23 -7.29 31.18 -6.31
C LYS A 23 -7.91 32.55 -6.54
N VAL A 24 -8.88 32.61 -7.44
CA VAL A 24 -9.76 33.80 -7.58
C VAL A 24 -10.48 34.06 -6.25
N PRO A 25 -10.52 35.31 -5.74
CA PRO A 25 -11.23 35.65 -4.51
C PRO A 25 -12.70 35.23 -4.55
N ILE A 26 -13.19 34.62 -3.47
CA ILE A 26 -14.55 34.04 -3.37
C ILE A 26 -15.65 35.07 -3.71
N ASN A 27 -15.49 36.31 -3.26
CA ASN A 27 -16.42 37.42 -3.57
C ASN A 27 -16.55 37.73 -5.07
N GLN A 28 -15.50 37.55 -5.84
CA GLN A 28 -15.53 37.75 -7.30
C GLN A 28 -16.27 36.60 -8.00
N LEU A 29 -16.12 35.37 -7.50
CA LEU A 29 -16.86 34.19 -8.00
C LEU A 29 -18.36 34.29 -7.69
N ASP A 30 -18.74 34.81 -6.51
CA ASP A 30 -20.13 35.06 -6.15
C ASP A 30 -20.78 36.12 -7.07
N GLN A 31 -20.05 37.19 -7.38
CA GLN A 31 -20.51 38.19 -8.34
C GLN A 31 -20.67 37.63 -9.74
N ALA A 32 -19.73 36.80 -10.20
CA ALA A 32 -19.84 36.13 -11.50
C ALA A 32 -21.06 35.19 -11.57
N ILE A 33 -21.29 34.40 -10.51
CA ILE A 33 -22.48 33.53 -10.42
C ILE A 33 -23.77 34.36 -10.47
N ALA A 34 -23.84 35.44 -9.71
CA ALA A 34 -25.03 36.30 -9.70
C ALA A 34 -25.29 36.92 -11.08
N SER A 35 -24.23 37.37 -11.79
CA SER A 35 -24.34 37.92 -13.12
C SER A 35 -24.80 36.88 -14.15
N PHE A 36 -24.18 35.68 -14.19
CA PHE A 36 -24.60 34.64 -15.11
C PHE A 36 -25.95 34.04 -14.80
N LYS A 37 -26.36 33.98 -13.53
CA LYS A 37 -27.76 33.65 -13.16
C LYS A 37 -28.75 34.64 -13.77
N LYS A 38 -28.48 35.93 -13.63
CA LYS A 38 -29.34 36.96 -14.24
C LYS A 38 -29.37 36.80 -15.76
N GLU A 39 -28.24 36.52 -16.42
CA GLU A 39 -28.21 36.30 -17.88
C GLU A 39 -29.03 35.08 -18.31
N VAL A 40 -28.96 33.99 -17.51
CA VAL A 40 -29.78 32.78 -17.68
C VAL A 40 -31.26 33.07 -17.44
N ASP A 41 -31.60 33.88 -16.43
CA ASP A 41 -33.00 34.29 -16.14
C ASP A 41 -33.56 35.18 -17.25
N ASP A 42 -32.77 36.10 -17.79
CA ASP A 42 -33.13 37.00 -18.88
C ASP A 42 -33.26 36.25 -20.25
N ASN A 43 -32.39 35.23 -20.45
CA ASN A 43 -32.44 34.38 -21.66
C ASN A 43 -32.16 32.89 -21.30
N PRO A 44 -33.19 32.13 -20.89
CA PRO A 44 -33.03 30.73 -20.51
C PRO A 44 -32.58 29.78 -21.63
N ALA A 45 -32.58 30.22 -22.89
CA ALA A 45 -32.12 29.46 -24.04
C ALA A 45 -30.66 29.74 -24.43
N ASP A 46 -29.95 30.58 -23.70
CA ASP A 46 -28.55 30.91 -23.95
C ASP A 46 -27.63 29.78 -23.43
N ALA A 47 -27.16 28.92 -24.30
CA ALA A 47 -26.23 27.83 -23.96
C ALA A 47 -24.91 28.32 -23.40
N GLU A 48 -24.42 29.48 -23.88
CA GLU A 48 -23.16 30.07 -23.45
C GLU A 48 -23.26 30.63 -22.02
N ALA A 49 -24.38 31.27 -21.67
CA ALA A 49 -24.65 31.73 -20.30
C ALA A 49 -24.69 30.55 -19.29
N HIS A 50 -25.35 29.45 -19.66
CA HIS A 50 -25.33 28.22 -18.85
C HIS A 50 -23.93 27.63 -18.72
N TYR A 51 -23.14 27.63 -19.78
CA TYR A 51 -21.74 27.16 -19.73
C TYR A 51 -20.89 27.99 -18.77
N TYR A 52 -20.97 29.33 -18.82
CA TYR A 52 -20.20 30.21 -17.92
C TYR A 52 -20.71 30.11 -16.49
N LEU A 53 -22.00 29.98 -16.26
CA LEU A 53 -22.57 29.71 -14.94
C LEU A 53 -22.03 28.38 -14.38
N GLY A 54 -21.98 27.35 -15.21
CA GLY A 54 -21.34 26.06 -14.84
C GLY A 54 -19.86 26.19 -14.46
N SER A 55 -19.11 26.99 -15.21
CA SER A 55 -17.69 27.26 -14.96
C SER A 55 -17.48 28.03 -13.66
N ALA A 56 -18.30 28.99 -13.35
CA ALA A 56 -18.27 29.73 -12.11
C ALA A 56 -18.60 28.82 -10.89
N TYR A 57 -19.61 27.98 -11.00
CA TYR A 57 -19.91 26.96 -9.97
C TYR A 57 -18.77 25.97 -9.77
N PHE A 58 -18.17 25.48 -10.88
CA PHE A 58 -17.03 24.56 -10.82
C PHE A 58 -15.85 25.19 -10.08
N SER A 59 -15.50 26.44 -10.38
CA SER A 59 -14.42 27.18 -9.72
C SER A 59 -14.65 27.38 -8.22
N GLN A 60 -15.92 27.47 -7.79
CA GLN A 60 -16.29 27.50 -6.35
C GLN A 60 -16.31 26.10 -5.73
N GLY A 61 -16.08 25.01 -6.45
CA GLY A 61 -16.22 23.67 -5.93
C GLY A 61 -17.69 23.18 -5.81
N ARG A 62 -18.65 23.94 -6.31
CA ARG A 62 -20.08 23.60 -6.31
C ARG A 62 -20.41 22.65 -7.46
N LEU A 63 -19.78 21.46 -7.41
CA LEU A 63 -19.74 20.52 -8.54
C LEU A 63 -21.12 20.06 -9.02
N LYS A 64 -22.08 19.82 -8.12
CA LYS A 64 -23.45 19.42 -8.52
C LYS A 64 -24.14 20.50 -9.35
N GLN A 65 -23.98 21.76 -8.96
CA GLN A 65 -24.58 22.89 -9.68
C GLN A 65 -23.87 23.15 -11.01
N ALA A 66 -22.53 22.94 -11.05
CA ALA A 66 -21.78 22.99 -12.29
C ALA A 66 -22.27 21.95 -13.29
N VAL A 67 -22.49 20.70 -12.87
CA VAL A 67 -23.05 19.64 -13.72
C VAL A 67 -24.41 20.04 -14.30
N ILE A 68 -25.35 20.53 -13.46
CA ILE A 68 -26.68 20.95 -13.91
C ILE A 68 -26.57 22.05 -14.98
N ALA A 69 -25.74 23.05 -14.75
CA ALA A 69 -25.55 24.15 -15.69
C ALA A 69 -24.91 23.68 -17.01
N TYR A 70 -23.86 22.84 -16.97
CA TYR A 70 -23.26 22.27 -18.16
C TYR A 70 -24.20 21.34 -18.91
N GLN A 71 -24.99 20.51 -18.22
CA GLN A 71 -26.04 19.69 -18.85
C GLN A 71 -27.03 20.54 -19.59
N LYS A 72 -27.44 21.69 -19.03
CA LYS A 72 -28.35 22.61 -19.73
C LYS A 72 -27.68 23.24 -20.93
N ALA A 73 -26.40 23.63 -20.83
CA ALA A 73 -25.64 24.15 -21.96
C ALA A 73 -25.57 23.16 -23.14
N VAL A 74 -25.24 21.87 -22.90
CA VAL A 74 -25.17 20.85 -23.94
C VAL A 74 -26.54 20.40 -24.44
N PHE A 75 -27.60 20.54 -23.64
CA PHE A 75 -28.96 20.31 -24.08
C PHE A 75 -29.42 21.39 -25.08
N LEU A 76 -29.09 22.66 -24.81
CA LEU A 76 -29.42 23.77 -25.67
C LEU A 76 -28.56 23.82 -26.95
N GLN A 77 -27.30 23.43 -26.85
CA GLN A 77 -26.35 23.35 -27.96
C GLN A 77 -25.64 21.99 -27.96
N PRO A 78 -26.21 20.98 -28.65
CA PRO A 78 -25.66 19.62 -28.69
C PRO A 78 -24.24 19.48 -29.26
N GLU A 79 -23.78 20.47 -30.00
CA GLU A 79 -22.44 20.51 -30.64
C GLU A 79 -21.42 21.33 -29.82
N TYR A 80 -21.71 21.59 -28.54
CA TYR A 80 -20.82 22.41 -27.66
C TYR A 80 -19.72 21.59 -27.05
N ALA A 81 -18.67 21.25 -27.81
CA ALA A 81 -17.56 20.41 -27.37
C ALA A 81 -16.92 20.86 -26.06
N LYS A 82 -16.70 22.20 -25.86
CA LYS A 82 -16.14 22.74 -24.62
C LYS A 82 -17.02 22.46 -23.39
N ALA A 83 -18.33 22.58 -23.54
CA ALA A 83 -19.27 22.31 -22.46
C ALA A 83 -19.27 20.82 -22.08
N TYR A 84 -19.21 19.91 -23.05
CA TYR A 84 -19.04 18.48 -22.78
C TYR A 84 -17.71 18.16 -22.07
N ASN A 85 -16.59 18.78 -22.47
CA ASN A 85 -15.33 18.60 -21.77
C ASN A 85 -15.43 19.05 -20.31
N ASN A 86 -16.01 20.21 -20.04
CA ASN A 86 -16.14 20.73 -18.67
C ASN A 86 -17.18 19.95 -17.86
N LEU A 87 -18.23 19.44 -18.48
CA LEU A 87 -19.15 18.49 -17.86
C LEU A 87 -18.42 17.21 -17.43
N GLY A 88 -17.57 16.67 -18.31
CA GLY A 88 -16.72 15.53 -18.00
C GLY A 88 -15.78 15.79 -16.83
N LEU A 89 -15.19 16.99 -16.77
CA LEU A 89 -14.32 17.39 -15.66
C LEU A 89 -15.09 17.50 -14.34
N ALA A 90 -16.32 18.04 -14.38
CA ALA A 90 -17.18 18.16 -13.21
C ALA A 90 -17.63 16.78 -12.68
N TYR A 91 -17.94 15.84 -13.57
CA TYR A 91 -18.23 14.45 -13.21
C TYR A 91 -17.00 13.75 -12.60
N ALA A 92 -15.83 13.86 -13.26
CA ALA A 92 -14.59 13.26 -12.76
C ALA A 92 -14.21 13.77 -11.36
N LYS A 93 -14.38 15.06 -11.10
CA LYS A 93 -14.16 15.66 -9.76
C LYS A 93 -15.14 15.14 -8.71
N GLN A 94 -16.33 14.69 -9.08
CA GLN A 94 -17.29 14.03 -8.19
C GLN A 94 -17.02 12.52 -8.03
N GLY A 95 -16.01 11.95 -8.70
CA GLY A 95 -15.74 10.52 -8.73
C GLY A 95 -16.64 9.72 -9.69
N LEU A 96 -17.48 10.38 -10.48
CA LEU A 96 -18.36 9.79 -11.47
C LEU A 96 -17.57 9.56 -12.78
N LEU A 97 -16.66 8.57 -12.73
CA LEU A 97 -15.66 8.37 -13.78
C LEU A 97 -16.28 7.91 -15.11
N GLN A 98 -17.37 7.14 -15.07
CA GLN A 98 -18.04 6.63 -16.29
C GLN A 98 -18.76 7.77 -17.03
N GLU A 99 -19.49 8.59 -16.29
CA GLU A 99 -20.19 9.77 -16.81
C GLU A 99 -19.17 10.79 -17.34
N GLY A 100 -18.05 10.96 -16.63
CA GLY A 100 -16.95 11.81 -17.08
C GLY A 100 -16.38 11.33 -18.43
N ALA A 101 -16.10 10.04 -18.55
CA ALA A 101 -15.60 9.45 -19.78
C ALA A 101 -16.59 9.62 -20.94
N ALA A 102 -17.88 9.40 -20.70
CA ALA A 102 -18.92 9.57 -21.72
C ALA A 102 -19.00 11.02 -22.22
N ALA A 103 -18.90 11.99 -21.32
CA ALA A 103 -18.91 13.41 -21.68
C ALA A 103 -17.67 13.79 -22.50
N TYR A 104 -16.47 13.32 -22.13
CA TYR A 104 -15.26 13.55 -22.93
C TYR A 104 -15.33 12.91 -24.31
N GLN A 105 -15.88 11.69 -24.42
CA GLN A 105 -16.11 11.03 -25.72
C GLN A 105 -17.03 11.85 -26.61
N LYS A 106 -18.09 12.45 -26.06
CA LYS A 106 -18.96 13.38 -26.82
C LYS A 106 -18.20 14.60 -27.28
N ALA A 107 -17.36 15.21 -26.40
CA ALA A 107 -16.53 16.35 -26.79
C ALA A 107 -15.59 15.99 -27.97
N ILE A 108 -14.97 14.79 -27.93
CA ILE A 108 -14.08 14.27 -29.00
C ILE A 108 -14.85 13.97 -30.28
N THR A 109 -16.05 13.41 -30.18
CA THR A 109 -16.90 13.17 -31.38
C THR A 109 -17.22 14.47 -32.08
N ILE A 110 -17.51 15.56 -31.33
CA ILE A 110 -17.82 16.87 -31.88
C ILE A 110 -16.55 17.56 -32.42
N LYS A 111 -15.46 17.45 -31.71
CA LYS A 111 -14.16 18.04 -32.04
C LYS A 111 -13.06 17.00 -31.96
N PRO A 112 -12.71 16.29 -33.06
CA PRO A 112 -11.75 15.19 -33.09
C PRO A 112 -10.28 15.59 -32.74
N ASP A 113 -9.95 16.87 -32.84
CA ASP A 113 -8.64 17.44 -32.48
C ASP A 113 -8.66 18.11 -31.11
N PHE A 114 -9.58 17.72 -30.19
CA PHE A 114 -9.70 18.35 -28.89
C PHE A 114 -8.71 17.74 -27.89
N PHE A 115 -7.50 18.25 -27.87
CA PHE A 115 -6.40 17.82 -26.99
C PHE A 115 -6.83 17.60 -25.53
N GLN A 116 -7.45 18.62 -24.88
CA GLN A 116 -7.83 18.56 -23.46
C GLN A 116 -8.82 17.42 -23.19
N ALA A 117 -9.72 17.14 -24.11
CA ALA A 117 -10.69 16.07 -23.94
C ALA A 117 -10.01 14.69 -23.96
N TYR A 118 -9.06 14.45 -24.87
CA TYR A 118 -8.27 13.22 -24.88
C TYR A 118 -7.40 13.09 -23.63
N PHE A 119 -6.72 14.15 -23.22
CA PHE A 119 -5.90 14.14 -22.03
C PHE A 119 -6.73 13.83 -20.77
N ASN A 120 -7.87 14.51 -20.58
CA ASN A 120 -8.75 14.26 -19.44
C ASN A 120 -9.39 12.87 -19.49
N LEU A 121 -9.78 12.38 -20.68
CA LEU A 121 -10.28 11.02 -20.88
C LEU A 121 -9.23 9.98 -20.46
N GLY A 122 -7.97 10.18 -20.84
CA GLY A 122 -6.86 9.35 -20.43
C GLY A 122 -6.70 9.28 -18.90
N LYS A 123 -6.80 10.44 -18.24
CA LYS A 123 -6.75 10.50 -16.76
C LYS A 123 -7.90 9.73 -16.10
N VAL A 124 -9.12 9.92 -16.60
CA VAL A 124 -10.32 9.24 -16.08
C VAL A 124 -10.22 7.73 -16.29
N TYR A 125 -9.76 7.27 -17.44
CA TYR A 125 -9.54 5.84 -17.67
C TYR A 125 -8.45 5.26 -16.77
N ARG A 126 -7.34 5.98 -16.55
CA ARG A 126 -6.28 5.57 -15.63
C ARG A 126 -6.82 5.43 -14.21
N ASP A 127 -7.55 6.42 -13.73
CA ASP A 127 -8.10 6.44 -12.37
C ASP A 127 -9.17 5.33 -12.21
N GLY A 128 -9.91 5.03 -13.28
CA GLY A 128 -10.84 3.89 -13.38
C GLY A 128 -10.17 2.54 -13.67
N LYS A 129 -8.83 2.44 -13.63
CA LYS A 129 -8.04 1.22 -13.89
C LYS A 129 -8.23 0.62 -15.29
N GLN A 130 -8.74 1.38 -16.26
CA GLN A 130 -8.86 1.00 -17.67
C GLN A 130 -7.59 1.43 -18.42
N LEU A 131 -6.46 0.83 -18.06
CA LEU A 131 -5.12 1.32 -18.42
C LEU A 131 -4.84 1.32 -19.91
N GLU A 132 -5.34 0.34 -20.67
CA GLU A 132 -5.20 0.29 -22.14
C GLU A 132 -5.89 1.47 -22.82
N LYS A 133 -7.11 1.80 -22.35
CA LYS A 133 -7.84 2.97 -22.86
C LYS A 133 -7.17 4.28 -22.47
N ALA A 134 -6.57 4.32 -21.27
CA ALA A 134 -5.81 5.48 -20.82
C ALA A 134 -4.61 5.73 -21.74
N VAL A 135 -3.81 4.68 -22.03
CA VAL A 135 -2.65 4.75 -22.94
C VAL A 135 -3.10 5.23 -24.33
N SER A 136 -4.16 4.64 -24.90
CA SER A 136 -4.68 5.05 -26.21
C SER A 136 -5.12 6.51 -26.23
N SER A 137 -5.77 6.98 -25.15
CA SER A 137 -6.22 8.37 -25.05
C SER A 137 -5.05 9.35 -24.92
N PHE A 138 -4.02 9.01 -24.12
CA PHE A 138 -2.81 9.83 -24.02
C PHE A 138 -2.02 9.85 -25.34
N GLN A 139 -1.97 8.72 -26.06
CA GLN A 139 -1.32 8.70 -27.37
C GLN A 139 -2.02 9.62 -28.36
N LYS A 140 -3.37 9.64 -28.37
CA LYS A 140 -4.15 10.57 -29.19
C LYS A 140 -3.91 12.03 -28.79
N ALA A 141 -3.77 12.31 -27.52
CA ALA A 141 -3.39 13.66 -27.05
C ALA A 141 -1.99 14.05 -27.55
N ILE A 142 -1.02 13.14 -27.51
CA ILE A 142 0.34 13.33 -28.04
C ILE A 142 0.33 13.58 -29.56
N ASP A 143 -0.47 12.83 -30.32
CA ASP A 143 -0.62 13.02 -31.78
C ASP A 143 -1.09 14.45 -32.12
N ILE A 144 -1.92 15.06 -31.24
CA ILE A 144 -2.45 16.42 -31.41
C ILE A 144 -1.43 17.49 -30.92
N ASN A 145 -0.83 17.27 -29.74
CA ASN A 145 0.15 18.16 -29.17
C ASN A 145 1.37 17.39 -28.66
N PRO A 146 2.38 17.14 -29.49
CA PRO A 146 3.58 16.37 -29.12
C PRO A 146 4.55 17.11 -28.20
N SER A 147 4.29 18.38 -27.87
CA SER A 147 5.15 19.18 -26.98
C SER A 147 4.61 19.31 -25.56
N ASP A 148 3.55 18.59 -25.18
CA ASP A 148 3.01 18.63 -23.84
C ASP A 148 3.66 17.56 -22.94
N TYR A 149 4.53 17.99 -22.05
CA TYR A 149 5.28 17.13 -21.13
C TYR A 149 4.38 16.42 -20.09
N GLU A 150 3.24 17.01 -19.72
CA GLU A 150 2.32 16.40 -18.75
C GLU A 150 1.66 15.15 -19.32
N VAL A 151 1.33 15.15 -20.60
CA VAL A 151 0.73 13.98 -21.27
C VAL A 151 1.73 12.81 -21.26
N TYR A 152 3.01 13.06 -21.58
CA TYR A 152 4.05 12.03 -21.55
C TYR A 152 4.25 11.49 -20.12
N ASN A 153 4.26 12.34 -19.12
CA ASN A 153 4.34 11.87 -17.73
C ASN A 153 3.14 11.01 -17.35
N ASN A 154 1.91 11.41 -17.73
CA ASN A 154 0.70 10.64 -17.44
C ASN A 154 0.66 9.32 -18.23
N LEU A 155 1.17 9.29 -19.46
CA LEU A 155 1.38 8.08 -20.25
C LEU A 155 2.36 7.13 -19.53
N GLY A 156 3.48 7.66 -19.05
CA GLY A 156 4.44 6.91 -18.25
C GLY A 156 3.84 6.32 -16.99
N VAL A 157 3.02 7.10 -16.26
CA VAL A 157 2.28 6.60 -15.09
C VAL A 157 1.33 5.46 -15.47
N ALA A 158 0.61 5.57 -16.60
CA ALA A 158 -0.26 4.50 -17.09
C ALA A 158 0.51 3.22 -17.44
N TYR A 159 1.67 3.35 -18.12
CA TYR A 159 2.55 2.21 -18.38
C TYR A 159 3.11 1.60 -17.09
N GLY A 160 3.53 2.43 -16.12
CA GLY A 160 4.01 1.96 -14.83
C GLY A 160 2.95 1.15 -14.07
N GLN A 161 1.69 1.58 -14.10
CA GLN A 161 0.57 0.85 -13.51
C GLN A 161 0.25 -0.48 -14.22
N GLN A 162 0.62 -0.61 -15.50
CA GLN A 162 0.56 -1.87 -16.26
C GLN A 162 1.77 -2.79 -15.98
N GLY A 163 2.77 -2.35 -15.23
CA GLY A 163 4.04 -3.05 -15.06
C GLY A 163 5.01 -2.92 -16.24
N ARG A 164 4.69 -2.08 -17.24
CA ARG A 164 5.49 -1.83 -18.45
C ARG A 164 6.55 -0.75 -18.17
N LEU A 165 7.48 -1.06 -17.25
CA LEU A 165 8.38 -0.07 -16.65
C LEU A 165 9.35 0.57 -17.66
N ASP A 166 9.86 -0.17 -18.63
CA ASP A 166 10.74 0.41 -19.65
C ASP A 166 10.02 1.46 -20.52
N GLN A 167 8.77 1.18 -20.91
CA GLN A 167 7.95 2.14 -21.66
C GLN A 167 7.55 3.36 -20.81
N ALA A 168 7.36 3.15 -19.49
CA ALA A 168 7.14 4.26 -18.57
C ALA A 168 8.37 5.18 -18.53
N ILE A 169 9.57 4.63 -18.45
CA ILE A 169 10.84 5.38 -18.46
C ILE A 169 10.99 6.16 -19.78
N GLU A 170 10.72 5.54 -20.92
CA GLU A 170 10.76 6.24 -22.22
C GLU A 170 9.83 7.45 -22.25
N ALA A 171 8.61 7.28 -21.73
CA ALA A 171 7.64 8.37 -21.66
C ALA A 171 8.12 9.47 -20.70
N TYR A 172 8.65 9.14 -19.52
CA TYR A 172 9.21 10.12 -18.60
C TYR A 172 10.43 10.85 -19.19
N LEU A 173 11.31 10.16 -19.92
CA LEU A 173 12.43 10.78 -20.62
C LEU A 173 11.95 11.81 -21.65
N LYS A 174 10.88 11.51 -22.39
CA LYS A 174 10.25 12.50 -23.28
C LYS A 174 9.73 13.71 -22.52
N ALA A 175 9.06 13.49 -21.37
CA ALA A 175 8.56 14.58 -20.53
C ALA A 175 9.70 15.53 -20.08
N VAL A 176 10.82 14.98 -19.56
CA VAL A 176 11.95 15.78 -19.09
C VAL A 176 12.80 16.37 -20.23
N THR A 177 12.75 15.78 -21.43
CA THR A 177 13.36 16.37 -22.62
C THR A 177 12.62 17.65 -23.05
N ILE A 178 11.29 17.64 -22.94
CA ILE A 178 10.45 18.82 -23.26
C ILE A 178 10.53 19.86 -22.14
N ASN A 179 10.41 19.43 -20.88
CA ASN A 179 10.54 20.30 -19.72
C ASN A 179 11.58 19.75 -18.74
N PRO A 180 12.85 20.21 -18.79
CA PRO A 180 13.93 19.74 -17.92
C PRO A 180 13.73 20.01 -16.41
N ASP A 181 12.80 20.92 -16.06
CA ASP A 181 12.50 21.26 -14.66
C ASP A 181 11.28 20.50 -14.10
N TYR A 182 10.74 19.56 -14.87
CA TYR A 182 9.54 18.82 -14.47
C TYR A 182 9.87 17.70 -13.46
N THR A 183 9.90 18.05 -12.18
CA THR A 183 10.26 17.18 -11.05
C THR A 183 9.45 15.90 -10.96
N ALA A 184 8.15 15.95 -11.29
CA ALA A 184 7.27 14.78 -11.21
C ALA A 184 7.74 13.63 -12.11
N ALA A 185 8.22 13.93 -13.32
CA ALA A 185 8.71 12.89 -14.23
C ALA A 185 10.02 12.28 -13.72
N TYR A 186 10.96 13.07 -13.17
CA TYR A 186 12.17 12.52 -12.55
C TYR A 186 11.85 11.65 -11.35
N PHE A 187 10.90 12.06 -10.50
CA PHE A 187 10.48 11.25 -9.36
C PHE A 187 9.89 9.91 -9.79
N ASN A 188 8.97 9.92 -10.77
CA ASN A 188 8.36 8.71 -11.31
C ASN A 188 9.37 7.81 -12.03
N MET A 189 10.34 8.42 -12.74
CA MET A 189 11.44 7.70 -13.38
C MET A 189 12.33 7.02 -12.34
N GLY A 190 12.64 7.70 -11.24
CA GLY A 190 13.36 7.12 -10.10
C GLY A 190 12.65 5.92 -9.50
N LEU A 191 11.32 5.99 -9.34
CA LEU A 191 10.51 4.84 -8.90
C LEU A 191 10.55 3.68 -9.90
N ALA A 192 10.42 3.97 -11.20
CA ALA A 192 10.46 2.93 -12.23
C ALA A 192 11.83 2.24 -12.29
N TYR A 193 12.93 2.98 -12.22
CA TYR A 193 14.27 2.42 -12.14
C TYR A 193 14.48 1.59 -10.87
N TYR A 194 13.98 2.06 -9.71
CA TYR A 194 14.04 1.31 -8.46
C TYR A 194 13.36 -0.06 -8.58
N HIS A 195 12.17 -0.11 -9.17
CA HIS A 195 11.45 -1.37 -9.38
C HIS A 195 12.11 -2.30 -10.41
N LEU A 196 12.95 -1.77 -11.30
CA LEU A 196 13.79 -2.54 -12.20
C LEU A 196 15.15 -2.90 -11.59
N GLU A 197 15.37 -2.62 -10.31
CA GLU A 197 16.64 -2.80 -9.58
C GLU A 197 17.82 -2.02 -10.21
N LYS A 198 17.54 -1.02 -11.07
CA LYS A 198 18.50 -0.09 -11.67
C LYS A 198 18.81 1.04 -10.67
N HIS A 199 19.58 0.68 -9.63
CA HIS A 199 19.76 1.56 -8.46
C HIS A 199 20.50 2.85 -8.78
N GLU A 200 21.51 2.85 -9.63
CA GLU A 200 22.28 4.06 -9.97
C GLU A 200 21.43 5.06 -10.76
N GLU A 201 20.63 4.57 -11.70
CA GLU A 201 19.69 5.40 -12.46
C GLU A 201 18.57 5.96 -11.57
N ALA A 202 18.10 5.17 -10.59
CA ALA A 202 17.14 5.64 -9.59
C ALA A 202 17.73 6.78 -8.74
N ILE A 203 18.97 6.61 -8.24
CA ILE A 203 19.70 7.62 -7.48
C ILE A 203 19.84 8.90 -8.31
N SER A 204 20.31 8.79 -9.56
CA SER A 204 20.49 9.93 -10.46
C SER A 204 19.18 10.68 -10.67
N SER A 205 18.08 9.96 -10.88
CA SER A 205 16.76 10.54 -11.07
C SER A 205 16.28 11.29 -9.80
N TYR A 206 16.42 10.69 -8.61
CA TYR A 206 16.07 11.35 -7.35
C TYR A 206 16.96 12.55 -7.02
N GLN A 207 18.26 12.49 -7.38
CA GLN A 207 19.15 13.64 -7.23
C GLN A 207 18.71 14.82 -8.10
N LYS A 208 18.20 14.58 -9.31
CA LYS A 208 17.61 15.62 -10.14
C LYS A 208 16.39 16.26 -9.48
N VAL A 209 15.51 15.46 -8.86
CA VAL A 209 14.40 16.00 -8.06
C VAL A 209 14.93 16.91 -6.95
N LEU A 210 15.94 16.47 -6.20
CA LEU A 210 16.48 17.24 -5.07
C LEU A 210 17.25 18.50 -5.49
N VAL A 211 17.82 18.54 -6.70
CA VAL A 211 18.38 19.79 -7.27
C VAL A 211 17.27 20.80 -7.52
N LEU A 212 16.14 20.37 -8.08
CA LEU A 212 15.01 21.23 -8.41
C LEU A 212 14.14 21.54 -7.19
N THR A 213 14.00 20.58 -6.29
CA THR A 213 13.17 20.69 -5.09
C THR A 213 13.93 20.16 -3.86
N PRO A 214 14.84 20.96 -3.26
CA PRO A 214 15.73 20.51 -2.19
C PRO A 214 15.03 20.06 -0.90
N LYS A 215 13.75 20.43 -0.72
CA LYS A 215 12.95 20.09 0.48
C LYS A 215 11.87 19.04 0.21
N ASP A 216 12.14 18.11 -0.69
CA ASP A 216 11.20 16.99 -0.92
C ASP A 216 11.54 15.79 -0.02
N ASN A 217 10.81 15.68 1.10
CA ASN A 217 10.97 14.59 2.05
C ASN A 217 10.68 13.20 1.46
N LYS A 218 9.79 13.10 0.47
CA LYS A 218 9.46 11.81 -0.18
C LYS A 218 10.64 11.31 -1.00
N THR A 219 11.29 12.19 -1.74
CA THR A 219 12.48 11.84 -2.54
C THR A 219 13.64 11.41 -1.66
N TYR A 220 13.89 12.09 -0.53
CA TYR A 220 14.90 11.65 0.42
C TYR A 220 14.57 10.27 1.01
N ASN A 221 13.31 9.99 1.35
CA ASN A 221 12.91 8.68 1.82
C ASN A 221 13.14 7.58 0.77
N ASN A 222 12.78 7.85 -0.48
CA ASN A 222 12.98 6.88 -1.57
C ASN A 222 14.46 6.66 -1.90
N LEU A 223 15.27 7.72 -1.83
CA LEU A 223 16.73 7.62 -1.95
C LEU A 223 17.31 6.73 -0.82
N GLY A 224 16.77 6.89 0.39
CA GLY A 224 17.11 6.03 1.52
C GLY A 224 16.77 4.56 1.28
N LEU A 225 15.63 4.26 0.64
CA LEU A 225 15.26 2.88 0.26
C LEU A 225 16.26 2.30 -0.74
N VAL A 226 16.63 3.05 -1.78
CA VAL A 226 17.62 2.60 -2.76
C VAL A 226 18.96 2.29 -2.09
N TYR A 227 19.46 3.18 -1.23
CA TYR A 227 20.71 2.93 -0.50
C TYR A 227 20.61 1.74 0.46
N HIS A 228 19.45 1.55 1.10
CA HIS A 228 19.22 0.39 1.98
C HIS A 228 19.33 -0.93 1.21
N ASP A 229 18.73 -1.02 0.01
CA ASP A 229 18.76 -2.21 -0.82
C ASP A 229 20.14 -2.47 -1.41
N GLN A 230 20.90 -1.42 -1.73
CA GLN A 230 22.33 -1.51 -2.05
C GLN A 230 23.22 -1.92 -0.85
N LYS A 231 22.64 -2.12 0.34
CA LYS A 231 23.36 -2.37 1.61
C LYS A 231 24.27 -1.21 2.05
N ASN A 232 24.09 -0.02 1.47
CA ASN A 232 24.78 1.18 1.91
C ASN A 232 23.97 1.84 3.04
N LEU A 233 23.99 1.18 4.20
CA LEU A 233 23.11 1.52 5.33
C LEU A 233 23.42 2.91 5.91
N ASP A 234 24.66 3.40 5.81
CA ASP A 234 25.02 4.74 6.29
C ASP A 234 24.38 5.84 5.44
N LYS A 235 24.47 5.72 4.12
CA LYS A 235 23.79 6.66 3.22
C LYS A 235 22.27 6.59 3.37
N ALA A 236 21.71 5.40 3.59
CA ALA A 236 20.29 5.23 3.84
C ALA A 236 19.85 5.99 5.11
N ILE A 237 20.59 5.85 6.22
CA ILE A 237 20.32 6.56 7.48
C ILE A 237 20.33 8.06 7.25
N ILE A 238 21.36 8.60 6.57
CA ILE A 238 21.47 10.04 6.28
C ILE A 238 20.26 10.50 5.47
N ALA A 239 19.86 9.77 4.43
CA ALA A 239 18.73 10.13 3.60
C ALA A 239 17.40 10.13 4.38
N TYR A 240 17.13 9.13 5.22
CA TYR A 240 15.95 9.13 6.08
C TYR A 240 15.97 10.26 7.10
N GLN A 241 17.13 10.59 7.68
CA GLN A 241 17.26 11.72 8.58
C GLN A 241 16.98 13.06 7.89
N GLN A 242 17.39 13.23 6.63
CA GLN A 242 17.01 14.40 5.83
C GLN A 242 15.50 14.47 5.58
N ALA A 243 14.87 13.32 5.24
CA ALA A 243 13.42 13.26 5.10
C ALA A 243 12.68 13.69 6.38
N ILE A 244 13.17 13.23 7.54
CA ILE A 244 12.64 13.56 8.87
C ILE A 244 12.89 15.02 9.23
N ALA A 245 14.07 15.56 8.91
CA ALA A 245 14.39 16.98 9.15
C ALA A 245 13.44 17.92 8.39
N ILE A 246 13.03 17.53 7.17
CA ILE A 246 12.08 18.29 6.35
C ILE A 246 10.64 18.10 6.87
N ASN A 247 10.26 16.87 7.20
CA ASN A 247 8.95 16.53 7.74
C ASN A 247 9.09 15.73 9.04
N PRO A 248 9.12 16.39 10.21
CA PRO A 248 9.31 15.73 11.51
C PRO A 248 8.20 14.73 11.90
N SER A 249 7.07 14.71 11.21
CA SER A 249 5.97 13.76 11.44
C SER A 249 5.92 12.62 10.41
N TYR A 250 6.98 12.43 9.61
CA TYR A 250 6.99 11.45 8.53
C TYR A 250 7.20 10.02 9.05
N ALA A 251 6.13 9.37 9.51
CA ALA A 251 6.15 8.03 10.13
C ALA A 251 6.85 6.97 9.27
N THR A 252 6.67 7.02 7.94
CA THR A 252 7.31 6.08 7.00
C THR A 252 8.84 6.17 7.06
N ALA A 253 9.40 7.37 7.09
CA ALA A 253 10.85 7.56 7.17
C ALA A 253 11.40 7.06 8.50
N TYR A 254 10.70 7.27 9.61
CA TYR A 254 11.07 6.71 10.91
C TYR A 254 11.04 5.18 10.91
N ASN A 255 10.02 4.55 10.32
CA ASN A 255 9.97 3.10 10.22
C ASN A 255 11.14 2.55 9.40
N ASN A 256 11.44 3.16 8.26
CA ASN A 256 12.54 2.74 7.38
C ASN A 256 13.90 2.96 8.06
N LEU A 257 14.06 4.06 8.78
CA LEU A 257 15.23 4.34 9.62
C LEU A 257 15.41 3.26 10.70
N GLY A 258 14.32 2.90 11.39
CA GLY A 258 14.32 1.83 12.39
C GLY A 258 14.75 0.48 11.81
N THR A 259 14.22 0.13 10.62
CA THR A 259 14.60 -1.09 9.89
C THR A 259 16.08 -1.08 9.51
N THR A 260 16.61 0.08 9.11
CA THR A 260 18.00 0.24 8.73
C THR A 260 18.93 0.13 9.94
N TYR A 261 18.57 0.73 11.09
CA TYR A 261 19.30 0.56 12.34
C TYR A 261 19.29 -0.89 12.82
N LEU A 262 18.14 -1.57 12.72
CA LEU A 262 18.02 -2.98 13.09
C LEU A 262 18.97 -3.85 12.24
N LYS A 263 19.06 -3.59 10.93
CA LYS A 263 19.96 -4.28 10.00
C LYS A 263 21.45 -4.02 10.32
N LYS A 264 21.76 -2.88 10.95
CA LYS A 264 23.08 -2.56 11.50
C LYS A 264 23.29 -3.08 12.93
N GLU A 265 22.33 -3.83 13.48
CA GLU A 265 22.34 -4.34 14.86
C GLU A 265 22.35 -3.22 15.94
N GLN A 266 21.96 -2.00 15.56
CA GLN A 266 21.87 -0.85 16.45
C GLN A 266 20.46 -0.80 17.07
N LEU A 267 20.27 -1.59 18.14
CA LEU A 267 18.95 -1.84 18.72
C LEU A 267 18.30 -0.59 19.33
N ASP A 268 19.03 0.22 20.11
CA ASP A 268 18.45 1.39 20.78
C ASP A 268 18.01 2.49 19.79
N PRO A 269 18.81 2.86 18.78
CA PRO A 269 18.32 3.73 17.70
C PRO A 269 17.12 3.15 16.94
N ALA A 270 17.10 1.83 16.69
CA ALA A 270 15.96 1.19 16.03
C ALA A 270 14.68 1.29 16.86
N ILE A 271 14.76 1.01 18.17
CA ILE A 271 13.64 1.14 19.10
C ILE A 271 13.08 2.57 19.06
N THR A 272 13.97 3.57 19.20
CA THR A 272 13.59 4.98 19.18
C THR A 272 12.88 5.35 17.87
N ALA A 273 13.42 4.94 16.73
CA ALA A 273 12.84 5.23 15.44
C ALA A 273 11.44 4.58 15.26
N TYR A 274 11.27 3.31 15.63
CA TYR A 274 9.96 2.67 15.57
C TYR A 274 8.94 3.31 16.52
N GLN A 275 9.37 3.73 17.72
CA GLN A 275 8.50 4.46 18.66
C GLN A 275 8.02 5.78 18.05
N GLN A 276 8.88 6.54 17.37
CA GLN A 276 8.50 7.75 16.67
C GLN A 276 7.54 7.45 15.50
N ALA A 277 7.79 6.38 14.73
CA ALA A 277 6.87 5.95 13.67
C ALA A 277 5.45 5.69 14.22
N ILE A 278 5.35 5.00 15.36
CA ILE A 278 4.07 4.71 16.04
C ILE A 278 3.43 5.98 16.60
N THR A 279 4.23 6.90 17.15
CA THR A 279 3.75 8.17 17.69
C THR A 279 3.07 9.02 16.60
N PHE A 280 3.70 9.12 15.42
CA PHE A 280 3.15 9.90 14.31
C PHE A 280 2.08 9.18 13.50
N ASN A 281 2.12 7.85 13.47
CA ASN A 281 1.06 7.02 12.89
C ASN A 281 0.77 5.83 13.80
N PRO A 282 -0.18 5.94 14.73
CA PRO A 282 -0.55 4.85 15.64
C PRO A 282 -1.01 3.57 14.93
N ASN A 283 -1.44 3.68 13.66
CA ASN A 283 -1.87 2.54 12.84
C ASN A 283 -0.74 1.97 11.96
N TYR A 284 0.51 2.27 12.27
CA TYR A 284 1.64 1.75 11.49
C TYR A 284 1.97 0.30 11.88
N LYS A 285 1.25 -0.65 11.29
CA LYS A 285 1.33 -2.09 11.61
C LYS A 285 2.76 -2.62 11.68
N THR A 286 3.58 -2.33 10.67
CA THR A 286 4.95 -2.88 10.60
C THR A 286 5.85 -2.36 11.72
N ALA A 287 5.70 -1.11 12.15
CA ALA A 287 6.47 -0.57 13.26
C ALA A 287 6.10 -1.25 14.58
N HIS A 288 4.82 -1.53 14.83
CA HIS A 288 4.38 -2.31 16.00
C HIS A 288 5.00 -3.72 16.01
N ILE A 289 4.95 -4.41 14.86
CA ILE A 289 5.49 -5.77 14.75
C ILE A 289 7.01 -5.76 14.97
N SER A 290 7.74 -4.88 14.28
CA SER A 290 9.20 -4.83 14.35
C SER A 290 9.69 -4.46 15.75
N LEU A 291 9.05 -3.49 16.40
CA LEU A 291 9.35 -3.14 17.79
C LEU A 291 9.00 -4.28 18.77
N GLY A 292 7.89 -4.96 18.51
CA GLY A 292 7.48 -6.16 19.25
C GLY A 292 8.53 -7.27 19.14
N ASP A 293 9.04 -7.52 17.94
CA ASP A 293 10.09 -8.53 17.70
C ASP A 293 11.40 -8.19 18.42
N ILE A 294 11.77 -6.91 18.48
CA ILE A 294 12.94 -6.47 19.26
C ILE A 294 12.72 -6.76 20.75
N TYR A 295 11.57 -6.39 21.31
CA TYR A 295 11.28 -6.63 22.71
C TYR A 295 11.13 -8.13 23.05
N ASP A 296 10.60 -8.93 22.13
CA ASP A 296 10.52 -10.38 22.29
C ASP A 296 11.92 -11.01 22.41
N ARG A 297 12.85 -10.62 21.52
CA ARG A 297 14.26 -11.05 21.55
C ARG A 297 15.00 -10.60 22.83
N GLN A 298 14.64 -9.43 23.37
CA GLN A 298 15.17 -8.90 24.62
C GLN A 298 14.55 -9.57 25.86
N GLY A 299 13.62 -10.52 25.73
CA GLY A 299 12.91 -11.12 26.87
C GLY A 299 11.87 -10.19 27.51
N LYS A 300 11.58 -9.03 26.93
CA LYS A 300 10.59 -8.07 27.43
C LYS A 300 9.17 -8.42 26.94
N GLN A 301 8.70 -9.62 27.32
CA GLN A 301 7.51 -10.26 26.78
C GLN A 301 6.23 -9.42 26.91
N VAL A 302 6.06 -8.69 28.02
CA VAL A 302 4.86 -7.84 28.24
C VAL A 302 4.83 -6.68 27.26
N LYS A 303 5.99 -6.06 26.97
CA LYS A 303 6.08 -4.99 25.97
C LYS A 303 5.78 -5.52 24.56
N ALA A 304 6.36 -6.68 24.21
CA ALA A 304 6.08 -7.34 22.93
C ALA A 304 4.59 -7.68 22.77
N LEU A 305 3.96 -8.24 23.81
CA LEU A 305 2.53 -8.56 23.82
C LEU A 305 1.65 -7.35 23.52
N ASN A 306 1.90 -6.21 24.15
CA ASN A 306 1.12 -5.00 23.94
C ASN A 306 1.22 -4.49 22.51
N LEU A 307 2.41 -4.58 21.90
CA LEU A 307 2.65 -4.17 20.52
C LEU A 307 1.98 -5.13 19.52
N TYR A 308 2.07 -6.44 19.73
CA TYR A 308 1.39 -7.40 18.87
C TYR A 308 -0.15 -7.30 18.99
N LYS A 309 -0.68 -6.98 20.17
CA LYS A 309 -2.11 -6.68 20.34
C LYS A 309 -2.52 -5.47 19.49
N ALA A 310 -1.80 -4.35 19.63
CA ALA A 310 -2.05 -3.18 18.82
C ALA A 310 -1.97 -3.50 17.31
N ALA A 311 -0.97 -4.27 16.88
CA ALA A 311 -0.85 -4.73 15.50
C ALA A 311 -2.06 -5.58 15.06
N SER A 312 -2.61 -6.44 15.95
CA SER A 312 -3.77 -7.29 15.65
C SER A 312 -5.08 -6.52 15.52
N GLU A 313 -5.20 -5.39 16.19
CA GLU A 313 -6.34 -4.47 16.03
C GLU A 313 -6.28 -3.72 14.68
N ILE A 314 -5.08 -3.39 14.22
CA ILE A 314 -4.85 -2.74 12.92
C ILE A 314 -5.08 -3.72 11.77
N ALA A 315 -4.65 -4.96 11.92
CA ALA A 315 -4.69 -6.00 10.88
C ALA A 315 -5.34 -7.28 11.42
N ILE A 316 -6.65 -7.27 11.52
CA ILE A 316 -7.48 -8.33 12.10
C ILE A 316 -7.42 -9.68 11.37
N ASN A 317 -6.96 -9.68 10.12
CA ASN A 317 -6.85 -10.87 9.27
C ASN A 317 -5.38 -11.28 9.00
N ASP A 318 -4.44 -10.87 9.82
CA ASP A 318 -3.02 -11.23 9.67
C ASP A 318 -2.66 -12.42 10.58
N ALA A 319 -2.61 -13.63 9.99
CA ALA A 319 -2.29 -14.87 10.71
C ALA A 319 -0.92 -14.81 11.43
N GLY A 320 0.07 -14.11 10.85
CA GLY A 320 1.40 -13.97 11.43
C GLY A 320 1.39 -13.24 12.77
N ILE A 321 0.54 -12.24 12.94
CA ILE A 321 0.40 -11.50 14.18
C ILE A 321 -0.21 -12.40 15.28
N TYR A 322 -1.25 -13.16 14.96
CA TYR A 322 -1.85 -14.10 15.92
C TYR A 322 -0.90 -15.22 16.30
N PHE A 323 -0.08 -15.68 15.37
CA PHE A 323 1.00 -16.62 15.70
C PHE A 323 2.01 -16.02 16.69
N LYS A 324 2.47 -14.78 16.48
CA LYS A 324 3.35 -14.07 17.43
C LYS A 324 2.70 -13.86 18.80
N LEU A 325 1.40 -13.55 18.83
CA LEU A 325 0.63 -13.48 20.07
C LEU A 325 0.62 -14.83 20.78
N GLY A 326 0.38 -15.93 20.07
CA GLY A 326 0.42 -17.29 20.60
C GLY A 326 1.76 -17.62 21.23
N MET A 327 2.85 -17.35 20.52
CA MET A 327 4.22 -17.53 21.03
C MET A 327 4.46 -16.71 22.31
N THR A 328 4.08 -15.44 22.30
CA THR A 328 4.30 -14.53 23.42
C THR A 328 3.47 -14.94 24.65
N TYR A 329 2.22 -15.35 24.45
CA TYR A 329 1.40 -15.90 25.53
C TYR A 329 1.98 -17.22 26.10
N THR A 330 2.55 -18.05 25.24
CA THR A 330 3.23 -19.30 25.69
C THR A 330 4.42 -18.97 26.58
N LYS A 331 5.26 -18.01 26.18
CA LYS A 331 6.41 -17.54 26.99
C LYS A 331 5.99 -16.90 28.32
N LEU A 332 4.82 -16.25 28.35
CA LEU A 332 4.25 -15.65 29.57
C LEU A 332 3.50 -16.63 30.46
N GLY A 333 3.46 -17.91 30.13
CA GLY A 333 2.72 -18.91 30.91
C GLY A 333 1.19 -18.73 30.87
N LYS A 334 0.65 -18.21 29.79
CA LYS A 334 -0.78 -17.97 29.59
C LYS A 334 -1.38 -18.92 28.55
N PRO A 335 -1.53 -20.23 28.89
CA PRO A 335 -1.82 -21.26 27.89
C PRO A 335 -3.21 -21.14 27.24
N ASN A 336 -4.21 -20.60 27.94
CA ASN A 336 -5.55 -20.43 27.33
C ASN A 336 -5.52 -19.35 26.24
N GLN A 337 -4.86 -18.23 26.52
CA GLN A 337 -4.70 -17.15 25.54
C GLN A 337 -3.80 -17.59 24.37
N ALA A 338 -2.75 -18.39 24.65
CA ALA A 338 -1.88 -18.93 23.62
C ALA A 338 -2.66 -19.85 22.67
N ALA A 339 -3.45 -20.78 23.19
CA ALA A 339 -4.28 -21.69 22.39
C ALA A 339 -5.28 -20.91 21.51
N SER A 340 -5.97 -19.93 22.08
CA SER A 340 -6.90 -19.08 21.32
C SER A 340 -6.19 -18.31 20.21
N ALA A 341 -5.00 -17.77 20.46
CA ALA A 341 -4.24 -17.03 19.46
C ALA A 341 -3.73 -17.95 18.34
N TYR A 342 -3.20 -19.13 18.67
CA TYR A 342 -2.81 -20.10 17.64
C TYR A 342 -4.02 -20.61 16.83
N GLN A 343 -5.17 -20.86 17.47
CA GLN A 343 -6.38 -21.24 16.75
C GLN A 343 -6.79 -20.16 15.75
N LYS A 344 -6.77 -18.88 16.16
CA LYS A 344 -7.06 -17.76 15.26
C LYS A 344 -6.06 -17.68 14.10
N ALA A 345 -4.78 -17.95 14.34
CA ALA A 345 -3.78 -18.05 13.28
C ALA A 345 -4.08 -19.18 12.29
N ILE A 346 -4.55 -20.34 12.78
CA ILE A 346 -4.97 -21.48 11.95
C ILE A 346 -6.22 -21.16 11.14
N ASP A 347 -7.22 -20.51 11.75
CA ASP A 347 -8.45 -20.10 11.07
C ASP A 347 -8.17 -19.18 9.86
N LEU A 348 -7.15 -18.31 10.00
CA LEU A 348 -6.71 -17.38 8.96
C LEU A 348 -5.74 -18.02 7.95
N ALA A 349 -4.93 -18.99 8.39
CA ALA A 349 -3.96 -19.70 7.57
C ALA A 349 -3.96 -21.20 7.91
N PRO A 350 -4.92 -21.99 7.38
CA PRO A 350 -5.09 -23.41 7.73
C PRO A 350 -3.89 -24.31 7.44
N GLN A 351 -2.98 -23.88 6.57
CA GLN A 351 -1.75 -24.60 6.21
C GLN A 351 -0.53 -24.19 7.05
N SER A 352 -0.72 -23.44 8.15
CA SER A 352 0.37 -23.01 9.01
C SER A 352 0.88 -24.13 9.92
N VAL A 353 1.93 -24.84 9.48
CA VAL A 353 2.61 -25.87 10.30
C VAL A 353 2.97 -25.36 11.69
N ALA A 354 3.55 -24.15 11.75
CA ALA A 354 4.01 -23.56 13.01
C ALA A 354 2.85 -23.29 13.99
N ALA A 355 1.68 -22.85 13.49
CA ALA A 355 0.52 -22.58 14.33
C ALA A 355 -0.10 -23.88 14.87
N HIS A 356 -0.25 -24.92 14.03
CA HIS A 356 -0.71 -26.25 14.45
C HIS A 356 0.24 -26.87 15.49
N TYR A 357 1.55 -26.77 15.25
CA TYR A 357 2.54 -27.27 16.18
C TYR A 357 2.49 -26.50 17.53
N GLY A 358 2.45 -25.17 17.48
CA GLY A 358 2.34 -24.33 18.67
C GLY A 358 1.09 -24.62 19.50
N LEU A 359 -0.06 -24.78 18.82
CA LEU A 359 -1.32 -25.18 19.46
C LEU A 359 -1.19 -26.55 20.13
N GLY A 360 -0.64 -27.54 19.41
CA GLY A 360 -0.42 -28.89 19.95
C GLY A 360 0.44 -28.91 21.21
N VAL A 361 1.55 -28.19 21.20
CA VAL A 361 2.44 -28.08 22.38
C VAL A 361 1.74 -27.42 23.57
N VAL A 362 0.95 -26.39 23.34
CA VAL A 362 0.21 -25.71 24.41
C VAL A 362 -0.87 -26.61 24.98
N LEU A 363 -1.62 -27.34 24.14
CA LEU A 363 -2.65 -28.27 24.56
C LEU A 363 -2.07 -29.49 25.32
N MET A 364 -0.90 -29.98 24.92
CA MET A 364 -0.16 -31.01 25.64
C MET A 364 0.18 -30.54 27.07
N LYS A 365 0.71 -29.32 27.22
CA LYS A 365 0.96 -28.73 28.56
C LYS A 365 -0.30 -28.56 29.40
N GLN A 366 -1.45 -28.35 28.77
CA GLN A 366 -2.77 -28.30 29.43
C GLN A 366 -3.35 -29.71 29.74
N LYS A 367 -2.63 -30.77 29.40
CA LYS A 367 -3.09 -32.17 29.48
C LYS A 367 -4.35 -32.48 28.67
N LYS A 368 -4.63 -31.70 27.63
CA LYS A 368 -5.70 -31.90 26.66
C LYS A 368 -5.19 -32.76 25.51
N LEU A 369 -4.86 -34.02 25.86
CA LEU A 369 -4.05 -34.90 25.00
C LEU A 369 -4.69 -35.19 23.63
N ASP A 370 -6.00 -35.45 23.57
CA ASP A 370 -6.66 -35.74 22.30
C ASP A 370 -6.70 -34.53 21.36
N GLN A 371 -6.89 -33.33 21.91
CA GLN A 371 -6.84 -32.10 21.12
C GLN A 371 -5.40 -31.84 20.66
N ALA A 372 -4.40 -32.11 21.48
CA ALA A 372 -3.01 -31.98 21.13
C ALA A 372 -2.61 -32.92 19.99
N ILE A 373 -3.09 -34.20 20.05
CA ILE A 373 -2.91 -35.17 18.94
C ILE A 373 -3.49 -34.62 17.66
N SER A 374 -4.72 -34.11 17.68
CA SER A 374 -5.35 -33.54 16.49
C SER A 374 -4.51 -32.42 15.87
N ALA A 375 -4.07 -31.48 16.68
CA ALA A 375 -3.27 -30.34 16.22
C ALA A 375 -1.89 -30.77 15.68
N LEU A 376 -1.17 -31.64 16.40
CA LEU A 376 0.14 -32.14 15.95
C LEU A 376 0.02 -33.04 14.72
N THR A 377 -1.06 -33.83 14.60
CA THR A 377 -1.33 -34.64 13.40
C THR A 377 -1.52 -33.75 12.18
N GLN A 378 -2.23 -32.62 12.31
CA GLN A 378 -2.33 -31.65 11.22
C GLN A 378 -0.95 -31.08 10.86
N ALA A 379 -0.12 -30.76 11.85
CA ALA A 379 1.25 -30.26 11.60
C ALA A 379 2.08 -31.27 10.79
N VAL A 380 2.04 -32.58 11.12
CA VAL A 380 2.79 -33.62 10.38
C VAL A 380 2.14 -33.99 9.05
N ASN A 381 0.83 -33.83 8.90
CA ASN A 381 0.17 -34.01 7.60
C ASN A 381 0.59 -32.92 6.60
N ILE A 382 0.75 -31.69 7.06
CA ILE A 382 1.19 -30.56 6.24
C ILE A 382 2.72 -30.66 5.98
N ASN A 383 3.49 -30.99 7.02
CA ASN A 383 4.94 -31.19 6.91
C ASN A 383 5.37 -32.52 7.55
N PRO A 384 5.42 -33.62 6.77
CA PRO A 384 5.81 -34.94 7.26
C PRO A 384 7.24 -35.04 7.80
N SER A 385 8.11 -34.10 7.49
CA SER A 385 9.50 -34.07 7.96
C SER A 385 9.71 -33.30 9.28
N LEU A 386 8.63 -32.91 9.96
CA LEU A 386 8.72 -32.18 11.22
C LEU A 386 9.02 -33.13 12.40
N ALA A 387 10.29 -33.48 12.62
CA ALA A 387 10.73 -34.43 13.63
C ALA A 387 10.18 -34.12 15.02
N MET A 388 10.20 -32.84 15.45
CA MET A 388 9.71 -32.42 16.76
C MET A 388 8.21 -32.68 16.97
N ALA A 389 7.39 -32.65 15.92
CA ALA A 389 5.97 -32.96 16.04
C ALA A 389 5.74 -34.46 16.16
N HIS A 390 6.48 -35.28 15.44
CA HIS A 390 6.46 -36.74 15.63
C HIS A 390 6.91 -37.13 17.03
N TYR A 391 7.96 -36.47 17.55
CA TYR A 391 8.42 -36.72 18.93
C TYR A 391 7.33 -36.38 19.95
N ASN A 392 6.70 -35.20 19.84
CA ASN A 392 5.62 -34.82 20.77
C ASN A 392 4.40 -35.75 20.66
N LEU A 393 4.06 -36.23 19.47
CA LEU A 393 3.04 -37.27 19.33
C LEU A 393 3.43 -38.55 20.06
N ALA A 394 4.68 -38.99 19.97
CA ALA A 394 5.20 -40.16 20.72
C ALA A 394 5.09 -39.93 22.24
N CYS A 395 5.45 -38.76 22.75
CA CYS A 395 5.26 -38.38 24.15
C CYS A 395 3.79 -38.49 24.58
N ILE A 396 2.87 -37.94 23.80
CA ILE A 396 1.45 -37.96 24.13
C ILE A 396 0.91 -39.38 24.15
N TYR A 397 1.22 -40.23 23.16
CA TYR A 397 0.79 -41.63 23.12
C TYR A 397 1.42 -42.44 24.25
N SER A 398 2.66 -42.13 24.66
CA SER A 398 3.27 -42.71 25.86
C SER A 398 2.48 -42.34 27.13
N LEU A 399 2.14 -41.06 27.31
CA LEU A 399 1.30 -40.61 28.44
C LEU A 399 -0.05 -41.29 28.48
N LYS A 400 -0.65 -41.59 27.31
CA LYS A 400 -1.89 -42.35 27.17
C LYS A 400 -1.69 -43.86 27.35
N LYS A 401 -0.46 -44.37 27.52
CA LYS A 401 -0.07 -45.76 27.59
C LYS A 401 -0.37 -46.57 26.30
N GLU A 402 -0.42 -45.90 25.18
CA GLU A 402 -0.65 -46.47 23.85
C GLU A 402 0.72 -46.76 23.19
N THR A 403 1.40 -47.80 23.68
CA THR A 403 2.81 -48.10 23.35
C THR A 403 3.09 -48.22 21.85
N ASN A 404 2.20 -48.89 21.09
CA ASN A 404 2.43 -49.12 19.67
C ASN A 404 2.42 -47.80 18.87
N GLN A 405 1.48 -46.89 19.14
CA GLN A 405 1.43 -45.59 18.51
C GLN A 405 2.62 -44.73 18.94
N ALA A 406 2.96 -44.74 20.25
CA ALA A 406 4.12 -44.02 20.75
C ALA A 406 5.39 -44.42 20.02
N MET A 407 5.64 -45.73 19.85
CA MET A 407 6.84 -46.23 19.17
C MET A 407 6.83 -45.98 17.68
N ALA A 408 5.68 -46.04 17.02
CA ALA A 408 5.58 -45.71 15.60
C ALA A 408 5.97 -44.23 15.32
N PHE A 409 5.48 -43.30 16.13
CA PHE A 409 5.83 -41.89 16.01
C PHE A 409 7.28 -41.62 16.47
N PHE A 410 7.74 -42.31 17.52
CA PHE A 410 9.13 -42.22 17.96
C PHE A 410 10.11 -42.69 16.90
N GLN A 411 9.84 -43.85 16.24
CA GLN A 411 10.64 -44.31 15.11
C GLN A 411 10.75 -43.26 14.00
N LYS A 412 9.64 -42.62 13.67
CA LYS A 412 9.66 -41.52 12.68
C LYS A 412 10.51 -40.33 13.15
N ALA A 413 10.36 -39.93 14.40
CA ALA A 413 11.13 -38.82 14.97
C ALA A 413 12.64 -39.08 14.89
N ILE A 414 13.11 -40.25 15.32
CA ILE A 414 14.54 -40.61 15.28
C ILE A 414 15.10 -40.87 13.88
N THR A 415 14.23 -41.27 12.93
CA THR A 415 14.61 -41.39 11.51
C THR A 415 14.88 -40.00 10.90
N LEU A 416 14.10 -39.01 11.30
CA LEU A 416 14.25 -37.62 10.82
C LEU A 416 15.36 -36.87 11.57
N ASP A 417 15.53 -37.14 12.85
CA ASP A 417 16.52 -36.51 13.74
C ASP A 417 16.95 -37.51 14.81
N PRO A 418 18.15 -38.17 14.65
CA PRO A 418 18.64 -39.16 15.57
C PRO A 418 18.88 -38.69 17.01
N ASP A 419 19.04 -37.39 17.26
CA ASP A 419 19.29 -36.83 18.59
C ASP A 419 18.12 -37.09 19.56
N TYR A 420 16.93 -37.35 19.02
CA TYR A 420 15.76 -37.75 19.83
C TYR A 420 15.94 -39.09 20.53
N LYS A 421 16.87 -39.98 20.11
CA LYS A 421 17.22 -41.18 20.85
C LYS A 421 17.72 -40.83 22.27
N ASP A 422 18.71 -39.97 22.32
CA ASP A 422 19.32 -39.59 23.61
C ASP A 422 18.37 -38.71 24.41
N HIS A 423 17.63 -37.84 23.78
CA HIS A 423 16.63 -37.00 24.43
C HIS A 423 15.56 -37.85 25.14
N SER A 424 15.06 -38.92 24.52
CA SER A 424 14.02 -39.78 25.10
C SER A 424 14.45 -40.56 26.35
N LYS A 425 15.75 -40.79 26.55
CA LYS A 425 16.27 -41.54 27.70
C LYS A 425 15.97 -40.86 29.03
N ASN A 426 15.96 -39.51 29.01
CA ASN A 426 15.73 -38.70 30.20
C ASN A 426 14.36 -38.02 30.24
N ASP A 427 13.57 -38.13 29.17
CA ASP A 427 12.26 -37.51 29.05
C ASP A 427 11.22 -38.30 29.87
N THR A 428 10.64 -37.64 30.86
CA THR A 428 9.63 -38.22 31.76
C THR A 428 8.38 -38.69 31.04
N ASP A 429 8.06 -38.11 29.90
CA ASP A 429 6.89 -38.46 29.12
C ASP A 429 7.01 -39.88 28.50
N PHE A 430 8.24 -40.44 28.39
CA PHE A 430 8.50 -41.80 27.95
C PHE A 430 8.44 -42.86 29.07
N ASN A 431 8.25 -42.47 30.35
CA ASN A 431 8.26 -43.40 31.46
C ASN A 431 7.35 -44.62 31.30
N ASN A 432 6.18 -44.45 30.68
CA ASN A 432 5.21 -45.54 30.49
C ASN A 432 5.62 -46.57 29.43
N VAL A 433 6.53 -46.22 28.51
CA VAL A 433 6.92 -47.06 27.38
C VAL A 433 8.40 -47.47 27.40
N ARG A 434 9.19 -46.85 28.24
CA ARG A 434 10.66 -47.03 28.31
C ARG A 434 11.08 -48.49 28.54
N HIS A 435 10.27 -49.27 29.23
CA HIS A 435 10.53 -50.67 29.50
C HIS A 435 10.04 -51.64 28.41
N SER A 436 9.39 -51.12 27.36
CA SER A 436 8.93 -51.96 26.25
C SER A 436 10.13 -52.44 25.41
N SER A 437 10.03 -53.69 24.90
CA SER A 437 11.08 -54.25 24.03
C SER A 437 11.31 -53.42 22.78
N ILE A 438 10.24 -52.84 22.21
CA ILE A 438 10.30 -52.00 21.01
C ILE A 438 11.12 -50.72 21.31
N TYR A 439 10.86 -50.08 22.46
CA TYR A 439 11.66 -48.87 22.84
C TYR A 439 13.13 -49.22 22.99
N GLN A 440 13.43 -50.33 23.72
CA GLN A 440 14.82 -50.77 23.96
C GLN A 440 15.57 -51.10 22.66
N GLU A 441 14.86 -51.60 21.65
CA GLU A 441 15.42 -51.83 20.32
C GLU A 441 15.71 -50.53 19.55
N LEU A 442 14.78 -49.56 19.61
CA LEU A 442 14.91 -48.29 18.91
C LEU A 442 16.04 -47.38 19.42
N ILE A 443 16.39 -47.50 20.70
CA ILE A 443 17.46 -46.69 21.31
C ILE A 443 18.87 -47.29 21.19
N LYS A 444 18.95 -48.57 20.77
CA LYS A 444 20.22 -49.21 20.44
C LYS A 444 20.80 -48.57 19.15
#